data_5711ccab9db0c25a26e57c656060d283
#
_entry.id   5711ccab9db0c25a26e57c656060d283
#
_cell.length_a   1.000
_cell.length_b   1.000
_cell.length_c   1.000
_cell.angle_alpha   90.00
_cell.angle_beta   90.00
_cell.angle_gamma   90.00
#
_symmetry.space_group_name_H-M   'P 1'
#
loop_
_entity.id
_entity.type
_entity.pdbx_description
1 polymer ?
#
loop_
_entity_poly.entity_id
_entity_poly.type
_entity_poly.pdbx_seq_one_letter_code
_entity_poly.pdbx_strand_id
1 'polypeptide(L)'
;PDERRPLFVAVVFSAFSIASVYYQPNSFHFAVVGPIWLSLFGELLERMVQRLEATPRVAWVAPAVSATLLILLTLQLRRAYGSAWATGVPVDTAFGRVHLRSQALADEFTVLRSTLQTAGAKDVLVYPAQPALYLMTQTSNPTPFQILIPGYTTPAKFIEVQETLDRERVPFVIRTFWFWQHTED
;
A
#
# COMPACT_ATOMS: atom_id res chain seq x y z
N PRO A 1 20.80 30.35 9.96
CA PRO A 1 19.67 29.42 9.93
C PRO A 1 20.13 28.13 10.57
N ASP A 2 19.34 27.69 11.56
CA ASP A 2 19.70 26.59 12.44
C ASP A 2 19.55 25.26 11.66
N GLU A 3 20.61 24.76 11.07
CA GLU A 3 20.66 23.50 10.27
C GLU A 3 20.21 22.27 11.07
N ARG A 4 20.11 22.42 12.40
CA ARG A 4 19.65 21.33 13.29
C ARG A 4 18.13 21.15 13.30
N ARG A 5 17.35 22.18 12.93
CA ARG A 5 15.88 22.10 12.94
C ARG A 5 15.30 21.05 11.96
N PRO A 6 15.73 21.00 10.69
CA PRO A 6 15.19 19.97 9.77
C PRO A 6 15.50 18.57 10.23
N LEU A 7 16.72 18.33 10.73
CA LEU A 7 17.10 17.01 11.25
C LEU A 7 16.28 16.62 12.48
N PHE A 8 16.06 17.56 13.42
CA PHE A 8 15.22 17.30 14.59
C PHE A 8 13.80 16.94 14.19
N VAL A 9 13.19 17.68 13.27
CA VAL A 9 11.85 17.40 12.75
C VAL A 9 11.81 16.01 12.08
N ALA A 10 12.78 15.67 11.25
CA ALA A 10 12.86 14.37 10.59
C ALA A 10 12.99 13.22 11.61
N VAL A 11 13.81 13.38 12.64
CA VAL A 11 13.98 12.37 13.70
C VAL A 11 12.68 12.18 14.50
N VAL A 12 12.04 13.28 14.91
CA VAL A 12 10.77 13.24 15.64
C VAL A 12 9.69 12.58 14.80
N PHE A 13 9.55 12.98 13.53
CA PHE A 13 8.56 12.40 12.63
C PHE A 13 8.82 10.92 12.37
N SER A 14 10.08 10.52 12.22
CA SER A 14 10.47 9.11 12.09
C SER A 14 10.13 8.29 13.32
N ALA A 15 10.36 8.84 14.53
CA ALA A 15 10.00 8.17 15.78
C ALA A 15 8.49 7.93 15.92
N PHE A 16 7.67 8.94 15.57
CA PHE A 16 6.21 8.78 15.53
C PHE A 16 5.78 7.76 14.46
N SER A 17 6.43 7.75 13.32
CA SER A 17 6.17 6.79 12.24
C SER A 17 6.49 5.35 12.68
N ILE A 18 7.59 5.15 13.45
CA ILE A 18 7.90 3.83 14.06
C ILE A 18 6.77 3.41 15.01
N ALA A 19 6.35 4.30 15.89
CA ALA A 19 5.29 3.99 16.84
C ALA A 19 3.99 3.56 16.13
N SER A 20 3.64 4.20 15.00
CA SER A 20 2.47 3.83 14.21
C SER A 20 2.58 2.46 13.54
N VAL A 21 3.78 2.09 13.05
CA VAL A 21 4.05 0.78 12.46
C VAL A 21 4.09 -0.32 13.52
N TYR A 22 4.60 0.00 14.72
CA TYR A 22 4.66 -0.96 15.82
C TYR A 22 3.27 -1.45 16.25
N TYR A 23 2.28 -0.55 16.19
CA TYR A 23 0.89 -0.90 16.53
C TYR A 23 0.23 -1.86 15.51
N GLN A 24 0.60 -1.75 14.23
CA GLN A 24 0.12 -2.65 13.17
C GLN A 24 1.26 -2.93 12.17
N PRO A 25 2.16 -3.87 12.45
CA PRO A 25 3.30 -4.17 11.60
C PRO A 25 2.85 -4.93 10.35
N ASN A 26 2.47 -4.22 9.31
CA ASN A 26 2.18 -4.81 8.01
C ASN A 26 2.95 -4.10 6.89
N SER A 27 3.05 -4.76 5.74
CA SER A 27 3.78 -4.26 4.58
C SER A 27 3.27 -2.91 4.07
N PHE A 28 1.98 -2.62 4.25
CA PHE A 28 1.40 -1.34 3.85
C PHE A 28 1.93 -0.18 4.70
N HIS A 29 1.95 -0.33 6.03
CA HIS A 29 2.51 0.69 6.93
C HIS A 29 4.00 0.91 6.65
N PHE A 30 4.77 -0.16 6.42
CA PHE A 30 6.17 -0.02 6.01
C PHE A 30 6.32 0.72 4.68
N ALA A 31 5.45 0.49 3.71
CA ALA A 31 5.49 1.20 2.43
C ALA A 31 5.20 2.70 2.58
N VAL A 32 4.31 3.08 3.49
CA VAL A 32 3.97 4.49 3.75
C VAL A 32 5.10 5.22 4.48
N VAL A 33 5.71 4.60 5.48
CA VAL A 33 6.78 5.24 6.29
C VAL A 33 8.18 5.05 5.69
N GLY A 34 8.35 4.06 4.82
CA GLY A 34 9.63 3.72 4.19
C GLY A 34 10.35 4.88 3.52
N PRO A 35 9.68 5.73 2.70
CA PRO A 35 10.32 6.89 2.07
C PRO A 35 10.91 7.88 3.07
N ILE A 36 10.25 8.08 4.22
CA ILE A 36 10.73 8.97 5.30
C ILE A 36 12.01 8.41 5.92
N TRP A 37 12.02 7.11 6.16
CA TRP A 37 13.19 6.41 6.70
C TRP A 37 14.36 6.43 5.75
N LEU A 38 14.09 6.19 4.47
CA LEU A 38 15.12 6.25 3.43
C LEU A 38 15.73 7.65 3.33
N SER A 39 14.92 8.70 3.46
CA SER A 39 15.40 10.09 3.44
C SER A 39 16.28 10.39 4.66
N LEU A 40 15.84 9.99 5.87
CA LEU A 40 16.63 10.17 7.08
C LEU A 40 17.93 9.36 7.03
N PHE A 41 17.85 8.12 6.57
CA PHE A 41 19.01 7.26 6.40
C PHE A 41 20.01 7.83 5.39
N GLY A 42 19.50 8.38 4.27
CA GLY A 42 20.30 9.05 3.26
C GLY A 42 21.07 10.24 3.84
N GLU A 43 20.40 11.10 4.61
CA GLU A 43 21.03 12.25 5.28
C GLU A 43 22.11 11.82 6.28
N LEU A 44 21.83 10.78 7.09
CA LEU A 44 22.81 10.25 8.05
C LEU A 44 24.00 9.61 7.33
N LEU A 45 23.76 8.90 6.25
CA LEU A 45 24.79 8.29 5.42
C LEU A 45 25.67 9.36 4.78
N GLU A 46 25.07 10.41 4.22
CA GLU A 46 25.82 11.54 3.62
C GLU A 46 26.74 12.21 4.64
N ARG A 47 26.24 12.49 5.84
CA ARG A 47 27.06 13.07 6.93
C ARG A 47 28.18 12.13 7.37
N MET A 48 27.93 10.82 7.38
CA MET A 48 28.97 9.84 7.67
C MET A 48 30.03 9.81 6.57
N VAL A 49 29.61 9.83 5.31
CA VAL A 49 30.48 9.89 4.13
C VAL A 49 31.38 11.12 4.20
N GLN A 50 30.81 12.31 4.41
CA GLN A 50 31.57 13.57 4.51
C GLN A 50 32.64 13.52 5.62
N ARG A 51 32.31 12.91 6.77
CA ARG A 51 33.29 12.72 7.86
C ARG A 51 34.40 11.73 7.51
N LEU A 52 34.08 10.68 6.79
CA LEU A 52 35.06 9.66 6.35
C LEU A 52 35.97 10.20 5.25
N GLU A 53 35.44 10.97 4.30
CA GLU A 53 36.20 11.61 3.22
C GLU A 53 37.23 12.60 3.76
N ALA A 54 36.95 13.23 4.90
CA ALA A 54 37.95 14.08 5.58
C ALA A 54 39.17 13.31 6.07
N THR A 55 39.10 11.92 6.07
CA THR A 55 40.20 11.07 6.49
C THR A 55 40.70 10.24 5.30
N PRO A 56 41.81 10.63 4.64
CA PRO A 56 42.27 10.01 3.37
C PRO A 56 42.43 8.49 3.41
N ARG A 57 42.73 7.92 4.57
CA ARG A 57 42.96 6.47 4.73
C ARG A 57 41.68 5.64 4.65
N VAL A 58 40.52 6.24 4.87
CA VAL A 58 39.21 5.56 4.90
C VAL A 58 38.20 6.13 3.90
N ALA A 59 38.63 7.05 3.04
CA ALA A 59 37.75 7.70 2.05
C ALA A 59 37.03 6.68 1.13
N TRP A 60 37.65 5.54 0.83
CA TRP A 60 37.08 4.48 0.01
C TRP A 60 35.95 3.69 0.72
N VAL A 61 35.89 3.71 2.06
CA VAL A 61 34.91 2.95 2.84
C VAL A 61 33.48 3.42 2.59
N ALA A 62 33.31 4.72 2.52
CA ALA A 62 31.99 5.33 2.30
C ALA A 62 31.36 4.90 0.97
N PRO A 63 31.99 5.06 -0.20
CA PRO A 63 31.44 4.58 -1.45
C PRO A 63 31.26 3.07 -1.49
N ALA A 64 32.13 2.28 -0.85
CA ALA A 64 31.99 0.83 -0.76
C ALA A 64 30.74 0.43 0.03
N VAL A 65 30.49 1.04 1.19
CA VAL A 65 29.30 0.81 2.01
C VAL A 65 28.05 1.22 1.23
N SER A 66 28.05 2.38 0.60
CA SER A 66 26.91 2.86 -0.19
C SER A 66 26.59 1.92 -1.35
N ALA A 67 27.61 1.49 -2.09
CA ALA A 67 27.46 0.52 -3.19
C ALA A 67 26.88 -0.83 -2.67
N THR A 68 27.41 -1.32 -1.55
CA THR A 68 26.94 -2.57 -0.95
C THR A 68 25.46 -2.46 -0.54
N LEU A 69 25.07 -1.38 0.12
CA LEU A 69 23.68 -1.14 0.52
C LEU A 69 22.75 -1.02 -0.70
N LEU A 70 23.18 -0.33 -1.75
CA LEU A 70 22.42 -0.21 -3.00
C LEU A 70 22.22 -1.58 -3.67
N ILE A 71 23.27 -2.40 -3.72
CA ILE A 71 23.21 -3.76 -4.26
C ILE A 71 22.24 -4.61 -3.45
N LEU A 72 22.36 -4.60 -2.11
CA LEU A 72 21.46 -5.35 -1.23
C LEU A 72 20.01 -4.91 -1.39
N LEU A 73 19.75 -3.61 -1.43
CA LEU A 73 18.41 -3.07 -1.66
C LEU A 73 17.86 -3.50 -3.02
N THR A 74 18.66 -3.40 -4.07
CA THR A 74 18.27 -3.84 -5.42
C THR A 74 17.95 -5.33 -5.48
N LEU A 75 18.76 -6.17 -4.82
CA LEU A 75 18.51 -7.60 -4.71
C LEU A 75 17.22 -7.91 -3.94
N GLN A 76 16.95 -7.21 -2.85
CA GLN A 76 15.72 -7.35 -2.08
C GLN A 76 14.49 -6.91 -2.87
N LEU A 77 14.56 -5.78 -3.55
CA LEU A 77 13.50 -5.31 -4.44
C LEU A 77 13.24 -6.31 -5.58
N ARG A 78 14.30 -6.78 -6.23
CA ARG A 78 14.19 -7.80 -7.29
C ARG A 78 13.56 -9.10 -6.78
N ARG A 79 13.91 -9.53 -5.55
CA ARG A 79 13.30 -10.71 -4.91
C ARG A 79 11.82 -10.48 -4.62
N ALA A 80 11.48 -9.35 -4.00
CA ALA A 80 10.11 -9.03 -3.62
C ALA A 80 9.19 -8.88 -4.84
N TYR A 81 9.63 -8.12 -5.85
CA TYR A 81 8.84 -7.87 -7.06
C TYR A 81 8.93 -9.03 -8.07
N GLY A 82 10.09 -9.62 -8.24
CA GLY A 82 10.30 -10.71 -9.20
C GLY A 82 9.47 -11.95 -8.86
N SER A 83 9.34 -12.31 -7.59
CA SER A 83 8.49 -13.42 -7.18
C SER A 83 7.00 -13.13 -7.42
N ALA A 84 6.54 -11.93 -7.06
CA ALA A 84 5.14 -11.53 -7.27
C ALA A 84 4.75 -11.54 -8.77
N TRP A 85 5.66 -11.10 -9.66
CA TRP A 85 5.43 -11.11 -11.11
C TRP A 85 5.56 -12.51 -11.71
N ALA A 86 6.49 -13.33 -11.21
CA ALA A 86 6.74 -14.66 -11.77
C ALA A 86 5.66 -15.68 -11.39
N THR A 87 5.00 -15.51 -10.23
CA THR A 87 3.99 -16.46 -9.73
C THR A 87 2.56 -15.97 -9.89
N GLY A 88 2.36 -14.68 -10.15
CA GLY A 88 1.04 -14.09 -10.30
C GLY A 88 0.39 -14.44 -11.64
N VAL A 89 -0.93 -14.65 -11.63
CA VAL A 89 -1.74 -14.85 -12.83
C VAL A 89 -2.07 -13.49 -13.44
N PRO A 90 -1.67 -13.23 -14.70
CA PRO A 90 -1.92 -11.97 -15.34
C PRO A 90 -3.41 -11.82 -15.69
N VAL A 91 -3.99 -10.69 -15.35
CA VAL A 91 -5.36 -10.30 -15.71
C VAL A 91 -5.32 -8.92 -16.33
N ASP A 92 -5.91 -8.77 -17.49
CA ASP A 92 -6.00 -7.49 -18.18
C ASP A 92 -7.16 -6.66 -17.58
N THR A 93 -6.84 -5.44 -17.19
CA THR A 93 -7.81 -4.45 -16.69
C THR A 93 -7.76 -3.19 -17.55
N ALA A 94 -8.69 -2.27 -17.39
CA ALA A 94 -8.69 -1.00 -18.11
C ALA A 94 -7.45 -0.13 -17.85
N PHE A 95 -6.78 -0.34 -16.71
CA PHE A 95 -5.59 0.41 -16.31
C PHE A 95 -4.28 -0.34 -16.61
N GLY A 96 -4.36 -1.46 -17.35
CA GLY A 96 -3.23 -2.29 -17.70
C GLY A 96 -3.30 -3.67 -17.07
N ARG A 97 -2.18 -4.40 -17.16
CA ARG A 97 -2.08 -5.78 -16.69
C ARG A 97 -1.77 -5.83 -15.20
N VAL A 98 -2.61 -6.53 -14.45
CA VAL A 98 -2.45 -6.78 -13.01
C VAL A 98 -2.14 -8.27 -12.81
N HIS A 99 -1.26 -8.60 -11.86
CA HIS A 99 -0.97 -9.98 -11.50
C HIS A 99 -1.70 -10.33 -10.20
N LEU A 100 -2.62 -11.28 -10.29
CA LEU A 100 -3.35 -11.81 -9.15
C LEU A 100 -2.61 -13.00 -8.54
N ARG A 101 -2.75 -13.19 -7.24
CA ARG A 101 -1.97 -14.17 -6.47
C ARG A 101 -2.20 -15.62 -6.89
N SER A 102 -3.38 -15.95 -7.41
CA SER A 102 -3.75 -17.31 -7.78
C SER A 102 -4.72 -17.34 -8.97
N GLN A 103 -4.80 -18.50 -9.63
CA GLN A 103 -5.77 -18.73 -10.70
C GLN A 103 -7.21 -18.59 -10.19
N ALA A 104 -7.51 -19.10 -9.00
CA ALA A 104 -8.84 -18.99 -8.41
C ALA A 104 -9.29 -17.52 -8.28
N LEU A 105 -8.40 -16.62 -7.81
CA LEU A 105 -8.70 -15.19 -7.76
C LEU A 105 -8.88 -14.56 -9.14
N ALA A 106 -8.14 -15.03 -10.14
CA ALA A 106 -8.29 -14.56 -11.52
C ALA A 106 -9.63 -14.97 -12.12
N ASP A 107 -10.05 -16.19 -11.84
CA ASP A 107 -11.35 -16.71 -12.29
C ASP A 107 -12.50 -15.99 -11.59
N GLU A 108 -12.44 -15.81 -10.26
CA GLU A 108 -13.40 -15.03 -9.49
C GLU A 108 -13.52 -13.58 -10.00
N PHE A 109 -12.40 -12.95 -10.25
CA PHE A 109 -12.38 -11.58 -10.79
C PHE A 109 -13.02 -11.52 -12.18
N THR A 110 -12.74 -12.51 -13.02
CA THR A 110 -13.30 -12.59 -14.38
C THR A 110 -14.82 -12.74 -14.32
N VAL A 111 -15.33 -13.61 -13.46
CA VAL A 111 -16.77 -13.78 -13.22
C VAL A 111 -17.39 -12.48 -12.67
N LEU A 112 -16.78 -11.88 -11.66
CA LEU A 112 -17.25 -10.61 -11.10
C LEU A 112 -17.35 -9.53 -12.19
N ARG A 113 -16.27 -9.34 -12.96
CA ARG A 113 -16.22 -8.33 -14.02
C ARG A 113 -17.30 -8.56 -15.07
N SER A 114 -17.45 -9.80 -15.54
CA SER A 114 -18.48 -10.14 -16.54
C SER A 114 -19.89 -9.93 -16.01
N THR A 115 -20.13 -10.25 -14.74
CA THR A 115 -21.43 -10.02 -14.08
C THR A 115 -21.78 -8.53 -14.03
N LEU A 116 -20.84 -7.70 -13.58
CA LEU A 116 -21.03 -6.25 -13.50
C LEU A 116 -21.24 -5.63 -14.88
N GLN A 117 -20.48 -6.05 -15.88
CA GLN A 117 -20.59 -5.57 -17.25
C GLN A 117 -21.93 -5.98 -17.88
N THR A 118 -22.36 -7.21 -17.71
CA THR A 118 -23.65 -7.72 -18.22
C THR A 118 -24.83 -6.98 -17.59
N ALA A 119 -24.71 -6.65 -16.31
CA ALA A 119 -25.72 -5.86 -15.60
C ALA A 119 -25.66 -4.35 -15.89
N GLY A 120 -24.63 -3.88 -16.62
CA GLY A 120 -24.44 -2.44 -16.85
C GLY A 120 -24.18 -1.65 -15.57
N ALA A 121 -23.64 -2.31 -14.54
CA ALA A 121 -23.44 -1.71 -13.22
C ALA A 121 -22.34 -0.64 -13.30
N LYS A 122 -22.68 0.61 -13.03
CA LYS A 122 -21.74 1.74 -12.94
C LYS A 122 -21.30 1.98 -11.51
N ASP A 123 -22.25 1.85 -10.58
CA ASP A 123 -22.02 2.09 -9.16
C ASP A 123 -22.17 0.80 -8.39
N VAL A 124 -21.19 0.52 -7.53
CA VAL A 124 -21.14 -0.64 -6.66
C VAL A 124 -20.57 -0.24 -5.31
N LEU A 125 -20.92 -0.94 -4.25
CA LEU A 125 -20.22 -0.83 -2.97
C LEU A 125 -19.28 -2.01 -2.79
N VAL A 126 -18.01 -1.75 -2.52
CA VAL A 126 -17.04 -2.79 -2.11
C VAL A 126 -16.87 -2.74 -0.60
N TYR A 127 -17.24 -3.84 0.08
CA TYR A 127 -17.25 -3.94 1.53
C TYR A 127 -16.38 -5.12 2.00
N PRO A 128 -15.61 -5.00 3.07
CA PRO A 128 -15.39 -3.79 3.90
C PRO A 128 -14.32 -2.84 3.35
N ALA A 129 -13.40 -3.33 2.56
CA ALA A 129 -12.30 -2.56 1.98
C ALA A 129 -11.74 -3.33 0.78
N GLN A 130 -11.53 -2.68 -0.29
CA GLN A 130 -10.67 -3.06 -1.45
C GLN A 130 -10.88 -2.05 -2.58
N PRO A 131 -10.45 -0.79 -2.39
CA PRO A 131 -10.71 0.28 -3.36
C PRO A 131 -10.10 0.00 -4.75
N ALA A 132 -9.10 -0.87 -4.85
CA ALA A 132 -8.53 -1.30 -6.13
C ALA A 132 -9.57 -1.98 -7.06
N LEU A 133 -10.61 -2.62 -6.49
CA LEU A 133 -11.65 -3.26 -7.29
C LEU A 133 -12.43 -2.25 -8.14
N TYR A 134 -12.68 -1.03 -7.65
CA TYR A 134 -13.35 0.00 -8.45
C TYR A 134 -12.58 0.31 -9.74
N LEU A 135 -11.26 0.44 -9.62
CA LEU A 135 -10.39 0.66 -10.78
C LEU A 135 -10.40 -0.56 -11.71
N MET A 136 -10.27 -1.77 -11.16
CA MET A 136 -10.16 -2.99 -11.94
C MET A 136 -11.46 -3.35 -12.68
N THR A 137 -12.63 -3.03 -12.08
CA THR A 137 -13.95 -3.30 -12.67
C THR A 137 -14.54 -2.14 -13.45
N GLN A 138 -13.90 -0.97 -13.42
CA GLN A 138 -14.41 0.28 -14.01
C GLN A 138 -15.76 0.72 -13.42
N THR A 139 -15.88 0.59 -12.12
CA THR A 139 -17.07 1.02 -11.38
C THR A 139 -16.73 2.16 -10.44
N SER A 140 -17.74 2.85 -9.94
CA SER A 140 -17.61 3.94 -8.98
C SER A 140 -18.15 3.54 -7.61
N ASN A 141 -17.60 4.14 -6.57
CA ASN A 141 -18.19 4.08 -5.24
C ASN A 141 -19.20 5.23 -5.08
N PRO A 142 -20.49 4.94 -4.87
CA PRO A 142 -21.50 5.99 -4.71
C PRO A 142 -21.43 6.67 -3.34
N THR A 143 -20.62 6.13 -2.41
CA THR A 143 -20.49 6.68 -1.06
C THR A 143 -19.16 7.44 -0.88
N PRO A 144 -19.08 8.38 0.06
CA PRO A 144 -17.81 9.07 0.36
C PRO A 144 -16.79 8.19 1.09
N PHE A 145 -17.15 6.94 1.44
CA PHE A 145 -16.32 6.06 2.24
C PHE A 145 -15.68 4.97 1.40
N GLN A 146 -14.34 4.97 1.34
CA GLN A 146 -13.56 3.95 0.64
C GLN A 146 -13.35 2.67 1.46
N ILE A 147 -13.49 2.78 2.77
CA ILE A 147 -13.22 1.72 3.74
C ILE A 147 -14.29 1.77 4.82
N LEU A 148 -14.93 0.63 5.07
CA LEU A 148 -16.00 0.46 6.04
C LEU A 148 -15.70 -0.75 6.94
N ILE A 149 -14.80 -0.57 7.89
CA ILE A 149 -14.35 -1.66 8.77
C ILE A 149 -15.14 -1.63 10.07
N PRO A 150 -15.84 -2.71 10.44
CA PRO A 150 -16.46 -2.84 11.76
C PRO A 150 -15.42 -2.60 12.88
N GLY A 151 -15.82 -1.85 13.90
CA GLY A 151 -14.93 -1.47 14.99
C GLY A 151 -14.08 -0.22 14.75
N TYR A 152 -13.82 0.15 13.48
CA TYR A 152 -13.14 1.39 13.11
C TYR A 152 -14.11 2.44 12.56
N THR A 153 -15.10 2.01 11.82
CA THR A 153 -16.13 2.90 11.26
C THR A 153 -17.28 3.01 12.26
N THR A 154 -17.70 4.24 12.55
CA THR A 154 -18.81 4.48 13.49
C THR A 154 -20.13 3.98 12.93
N PRO A 155 -21.11 3.54 13.79
CA PRO A 155 -22.41 3.11 13.34
C PRO A 155 -23.16 4.13 12.48
N ALA A 156 -23.03 5.41 12.80
CA ALA A 156 -23.64 6.50 12.03
C ALA A 156 -23.21 6.51 10.56
N LYS A 157 -21.94 6.21 10.27
CA LYS A 157 -21.44 6.12 8.88
C LYS A 157 -21.99 4.91 8.14
N PHE A 158 -22.26 3.80 8.82
CA PHE A 158 -22.94 2.66 8.19
C PHE A 158 -24.39 3.00 7.81
N ILE A 159 -25.08 3.78 8.65
CA ILE A 159 -26.44 4.26 8.33
C ILE A 159 -26.38 5.20 7.12
N GLU A 160 -25.46 6.15 7.08
CA GLU A 160 -25.26 7.06 5.95
C GLU A 160 -24.98 6.30 4.64
N VAL A 161 -24.17 5.25 4.70
CA VAL A 161 -23.91 4.36 3.56
C VAL A 161 -25.20 3.68 3.11
N GLN A 162 -25.95 3.08 4.04
CA GLN A 162 -27.21 2.42 3.71
C GLN A 162 -28.20 3.38 3.05
N GLU A 163 -28.41 4.57 3.62
CA GLU A 163 -29.27 5.60 3.05
C GLU A 163 -28.82 6.02 1.64
N THR A 164 -27.50 6.09 1.42
CA THR A 164 -26.95 6.42 0.11
C THR A 164 -27.21 5.29 -0.90
N LEU A 165 -26.98 4.03 -0.51
CA LEU A 165 -27.24 2.89 -1.39
C LEU A 165 -28.71 2.80 -1.79
N ASP A 166 -29.64 3.04 -0.85
CA ASP A 166 -31.08 3.04 -1.08
C ASP A 166 -31.50 4.19 -1.99
N ARG A 167 -30.99 5.42 -1.75
CA ARG A 167 -31.27 6.61 -2.54
C ARG A 167 -30.78 6.47 -3.98
N GLU A 168 -29.55 6.02 -4.17
CA GLU A 168 -28.93 5.87 -5.49
C GLU A 168 -29.32 4.54 -6.16
N ARG A 169 -30.09 3.68 -5.47
CA ARG A 169 -30.51 2.37 -5.97
C ARG A 169 -29.35 1.52 -6.47
N VAL A 170 -28.28 1.46 -5.67
CA VAL A 170 -27.05 0.73 -6.04
C VAL A 170 -27.34 -0.77 -6.14
N PRO A 171 -27.15 -1.40 -7.31
CA PRO A 171 -27.63 -2.76 -7.54
C PRO A 171 -26.76 -3.84 -6.91
N PHE A 172 -25.50 -3.53 -6.59
CA PHE A 172 -24.54 -4.53 -6.12
C PHE A 172 -23.73 -4.07 -4.92
N VAL A 173 -23.57 -4.98 -3.97
CA VAL A 173 -22.58 -4.89 -2.89
C VAL A 173 -21.62 -6.06 -3.06
N ILE A 174 -20.35 -5.75 -3.31
CA ILE A 174 -19.27 -6.73 -3.42
C ILE A 174 -18.68 -6.92 -2.04
N ARG A 175 -18.90 -8.12 -1.46
CA ARG A 175 -18.31 -8.46 -0.18
C ARG A 175 -16.97 -9.14 -0.39
N THR A 176 -15.90 -8.58 0.20
CA THR A 176 -14.58 -9.18 0.20
C THR A 176 -14.31 -9.88 1.52
N PHE A 177 -13.78 -11.10 1.46
CA PHE A 177 -13.55 -11.94 2.64
C PHE A 177 -12.14 -11.80 3.22
N TRP A 178 -11.28 -11.06 2.56
CA TRP A 178 -9.87 -10.96 2.93
C TRP A 178 -9.61 -10.46 4.36
N PHE A 179 -10.50 -9.65 4.91
CA PHE A 179 -10.36 -9.09 6.25
C PHE A 179 -10.72 -10.07 7.37
N TRP A 180 -11.56 -11.08 7.08
CA TRP A 180 -12.08 -11.99 8.09
C TRP A 180 -11.23 -13.24 8.28
N GLN A 181 -10.40 -13.60 7.33
CA GLN A 181 -9.53 -14.79 7.41
C GLN A 181 -8.35 -14.65 8.39
N HIS A 182 -8.11 -13.44 8.90
CA HIS A 182 -7.00 -13.17 9.83
C HIS A 182 -7.46 -12.81 11.25
N THR A 183 -8.75 -12.86 11.54
CA THR A 183 -9.29 -12.54 12.88
C THR A 183 -9.84 -13.78 13.62
N GLU A 184 -9.70 -14.96 13.02
CA GLU A 184 -10.16 -16.22 13.62
C GLU A 184 -9.02 -17.16 14.05
N ASP A 185 -7.75 -16.69 14.05
CA ASP A 185 -6.59 -17.43 14.59
C ASP A 185 -6.14 -16.85 15.95
#